data_f9d600d030d60f43d1bede81393995e8
#
_entry.id   f9d600d030d60f43d1bede81393995e8
#
_cell.length_a   1.000
_cell.length_b   1.000
_cell.length_c   1.000
_cell.angle_alpha   90.00
_cell.angle_beta   90.00
_cell.angle_gamma   90.00
#
_symmetry.space_group_name_H-M   'P 1'
#
loop_
_entity.id
_entity.type
_entity.pdbx_description
1 polymer ?
#
loop_
_entity_poly.entity_id
_entity_poly.type
_entity_poly.pdbx_seq_one_letter_code
_entity_poly.pdbx_strand_id
1 'polypeptide(L)' 'MLAVYMERSDHTRNLARFYQVDIQPTLFGDWTVISRWGRIGTYGRERQDWFSSLPEARTAHARRVERKRRRGYAH' A
#
# COMPACT_ATOMS: atom_id res chain seq x y z
N MET A 1 -9.22 -7.01 2.92
CA MET A 1 -10.13 -6.33 3.86
C MET A 1 -10.10 -4.83 3.69
N LEU A 2 -8.96 -4.18 3.83
CA LEU A 2 -8.85 -2.72 3.77
C LEU A 2 -7.86 -2.34 2.67
N ALA A 3 -8.28 -2.58 1.43
CA ALA A 3 -7.43 -2.35 0.27
C ALA A 3 -7.56 -0.92 -0.22
N VAL A 4 -6.44 -0.22 -0.32
CA VAL A 4 -6.37 1.14 -0.86
C VAL A 4 -5.45 1.11 -2.06
N TYR A 5 -5.94 1.62 -3.19
CA TYR A 5 -5.17 1.73 -4.42
C TYR A 5 -5.04 3.21 -4.79
N MET A 6 -3.81 3.62 -5.08
CA MET A 6 -3.52 5.02 -5.43
C MET A 6 -2.58 5.07 -6.63
N GLU A 7 -2.66 6.19 -7.36
CA GLU A 7 -1.80 6.44 -8.51
C GLU A 7 -1.20 7.83 -8.45
N ARG A 8 -0.03 7.95 -9.05
CA ARG A 8 0.62 9.23 -9.28
C ARG A 8 1.14 9.28 -10.70
N SER A 9 0.70 10.29 -11.45
CA SER A 9 1.09 10.46 -12.84
C SER A 9 1.56 11.87 -13.09
N ASP A 10 2.63 12.00 -13.90
CA ASP A 10 3.16 13.29 -14.33
C ASP A 10 3.77 13.09 -15.70
N HIS A 11 3.07 13.55 -16.74
CA HIS A 11 3.49 13.34 -18.12
C HIS A 11 4.81 14.06 -18.46
N THR A 12 5.07 15.19 -17.83
CA THR A 12 6.29 15.95 -18.09
C THR A 12 7.52 15.22 -17.59
N ARG A 13 7.37 14.36 -16.58
CA ARG A 13 8.45 13.56 -16.02
C ARG A 13 8.40 12.10 -16.45
N ASN A 14 7.47 11.74 -17.34
CA ASN A 14 7.24 10.35 -17.69
C ASN A 14 7.00 9.49 -16.46
N LEU A 15 6.25 10.02 -15.50
CA LEU A 15 5.95 9.36 -14.24
C LEU A 15 4.56 8.76 -14.30
N ALA A 16 4.46 7.45 -14.03
CA ALA A 16 3.19 6.74 -13.98
C ALA A 16 3.35 5.61 -12.98
N ARG A 17 2.99 5.86 -11.70
CA ARG A 17 3.22 4.92 -10.61
C ARG A 17 1.95 4.59 -9.87
N PHE A 18 1.89 3.38 -9.33
CA PHE A 18 0.82 2.98 -8.44
C PHE A 18 1.36 2.56 -7.09
N TYR A 19 0.49 2.60 -6.09
CA TYR A 19 0.73 2.05 -4.77
C TYR A 19 -0.55 1.43 -4.25
N GLN A 20 -0.46 0.20 -3.77
CA GLN A 20 -1.59 -0.51 -3.20
C GLN A 20 -1.19 -1.06 -1.83
N VAL A 21 -2.07 -0.95 -0.85
CA VAL A 21 -1.83 -1.50 0.48
C VAL A 21 -3.10 -2.12 1.01
N ASP A 22 -2.99 -3.30 1.61
CA ASP A 22 -4.11 -4.07 2.13
C ASP A 22 -3.76 -4.65 3.49
N ILE A 23 -4.78 -5.01 4.26
CA ILE A 23 -4.63 -5.74 5.52
C ILE A 23 -5.38 -7.05 5.39
N GLN A 24 -4.71 -8.15 5.72
CA GLN A 24 -5.30 -9.48 5.67
C GLN A 24 -4.98 -10.28 6.93
N PRO A 25 -5.93 -11.05 7.47
CA PRO A 25 -5.65 -11.96 8.55
C PRO A 25 -4.83 -13.14 8.06
N THR A 26 -3.99 -13.70 8.94
CA THR A 26 -3.30 -14.96 8.68
C THR A 26 -4.06 -16.11 9.32
N LEU A 27 -3.66 -17.33 8.99
CA LEU A 27 -4.25 -18.51 9.60
C LEU A 27 -3.87 -18.68 11.09
N PHE A 28 -2.87 -17.93 11.54
CA PHE A 28 -2.31 -18.09 12.89
C PHE A 28 -2.72 -16.98 13.86
N GLY A 29 -3.69 -16.14 13.48
CA GLY A 29 -4.18 -15.08 14.35
C GLY A 29 -3.44 -13.76 14.23
N ASP A 30 -2.42 -13.70 13.38
CA ASP A 30 -1.71 -12.45 13.08
C ASP A 30 -2.39 -11.69 11.96
N TRP A 31 -1.86 -10.50 11.66
CA TRP A 31 -2.34 -9.65 10.59
C TRP A 31 -1.18 -9.27 9.67
N THR A 32 -1.41 -9.31 8.37
CA THR A 32 -0.41 -8.96 7.38
C THR A 32 -0.80 -7.65 6.72
N VAL A 33 0.15 -6.72 6.63
CA VAL A 33 0.01 -5.53 5.80
C VAL A 33 0.81 -5.80 4.52
N ILE A 34 0.10 -5.84 3.40
CA ILE A 34 0.69 -6.17 2.10
C ILE A 34 0.74 -4.89 1.28
N SER A 35 1.94 -4.48 0.90
CA SER A 35 2.17 -3.30 0.07
C SER A 35 2.66 -3.74 -1.30
N ARG A 36 2.14 -3.13 -2.35
CA ARG A 36 2.57 -3.37 -3.72
C ARG A 36 2.68 -2.04 -4.45
N TRP A 37 3.76 -1.85 -5.19
CA TRP A 37 4.01 -0.58 -5.88
C TRP A 37 4.85 -0.81 -7.12
N GLY A 38 4.77 0.14 -8.04
CA GLY A 38 5.57 0.07 -9.25
C GLY A 38 5.02 0.99 -10.34
N ARG A 39 5.39 0.70 -11.57
CA ARG A 39 4.88 1.43 -12.72
C ARG A 39 3.49 0.90 -13.07
N ILE A 40 2.59 1.83 -13.40
CA ILE A 40 1.24 1.46 -13.85
C ILE A 40 1.36 0.56 -15.08
N GLY A 41 0.63 -0.54 -15.06
CA GLY A 41 0.67 -1.54 -16.11
C GLY A 41 1.59 -2.72 -15.84
N THR A 42 2.36 -2.69 -14.73
CA THR A 42 3.18 -3.82 -14.30
C THR A 42 2.65 -4.38 -12.99
N TYR A 43 3.07 -5.58 -12.62
CA TYR A 43 2.75 -6.12 -11.31
C TYR A 43 3.43 -5.31 -10.20
N GLY A 44 4.65 -4.86 -10.44
CA GLY A 44 5.44 -4.12 -9.46
C GLY A 44 6.12 -5.02 -8.44
N ARG A 45 6.47 -4.41 -7.31
CA ARG A 45 7.11 -5.10 -6.19
C ARG A 45 6.12 -5.22 -5.04
N GLU A 46 6.32 -6.24 -4.22
CA GLU A 46 5.45 -6.53 -3.09
C GLU A 46 6.28 -6.69 -1.82
N ARG A 47 5.73 -6.23 -0.71
CA ARG A 47 6.31 -6.39 0.62
C ARG A 47 5.20 -6.78 1.59
N GLN A 48 5.49 -7.74 2.47
CA GLN A 48 4.57 -8.19 3.50
C GLN A 48 5.20 -7.96 4.87
N ASP A 49 4.42 -7.38 5.78
CA ASP A 49 4.83 -7.17 7.17
C ASP A 49 3.77 -7.74 8.10
N TRP A 50 4.20 -8.42 9.15
CA TRP A 50 3.30 -9.10 10.10
C TRP A 50 3.18 -8.31 11.37
N PHE A 51 1.95 -8.27 11.91
CA PHE A 51 1.62 -7.59 13.14
C PHE A 51 0.79 -8.52 14.01
N SER A 52 0.99 -8.45 15.32
CA SER A 52 0.31 -9.33 16.26
C SER A 52 -1.13 -8.91 16.52
N SER A 53 -1.52 -7.69 16.18
CA SER A 53 -2.87 -7.19 16.39
C SER A 53 -3.38 -6.38 15.22
N LEU A 54 -4.71 -6.35 15.06
CA LEU A 54 -5.34 -5.53 14.04
C LEU A 54 -5.09 -4.02 14.24
N PRO A 55 -5.16 -3.48 15.47
CA PRO A 55 -4.84 -2.07 15.67
C PRO A 55 -3.44 -1.67 15.20
N GLU A 56 -2.44 -2.52 15.45
CA GLU A 56 -1.08 -2.27 14.96
C GLU A 56 -1.02 -2.29 13.44
N ALA A 57 -1.67 -3.26 12.81
CA ALA A 57 -1.73 -3.36 11.36
C ALA A 57 -2.42 -2.14 10.76
N ARG A 58 -3.52 -1.69 11.36
CA ARG A 58 -4.25 -0.49 10.91
C ARG A 58 -3.40 0.77 11.00
N THR A 59 -2.64 0.91 12.08
CA THR A 59 -1.74 2.04 12.25
C THR A 59 -0.69 2.05 11.16
N ALA A 60 -0.08 0.91 10.86
CA ALA A 60 0.91 0.80 9.79
C ALA A 60 0.30 1.12 8.43
N HIS A 61 -0.90 0.59 8.16
CA HIS A 61 -1.63 0.85 6.92
C HIS A 61 -1.91 2.34 6.75
N ALA A 62 -2.45 2.99 7.77
CA ALA A 62 -2.78 4.40 7.72
C ALA A 62 -1.55 5.28 7.47
N ARG A 63 -0.43 4.95 8.12
CA ARG A 63 0.81 5.70 7.93
C ARG A 63 1.33 5.58 6.50
N ARG A 64 1.21 4.41 5.89
CA ARG A 64 1.65 4.19 4.51
C ARG A 64 0.80 4.97 3.53
N VAL A 65 -0.52 4.95 3.71
CA VAL A 65 -1.45 5.71 2.88
C VAL A 65 -1.14 7.21 2.98
N GLU A 66 -0.99 7.71 4.18
CA GLU A 66 -0.73 9.14 4.40
C GLU A 66 0.61 9.56 3.79
N ARG A 67 1.64 8.74 3.93
CA ARG A 67 2.95 9.03 3.35
C ARG A 67 2.88 9.16 1.84
N LYS A 68 2.11 8.29 1.18
CA LYS A 68 1.96 8.33 -0.28
C LYS A 68 1.11 9.52 -0.71
N ARG A 69 0.06 9.84 0.04
CA ARG A 69 -0.74 11.03 -0.25
C ARG A 69 0.11 12.29 -0.25
N ARG A 70 1.00 12.42 0.72
CA ARG A 70 1.92 13.56 0.80
C ARG A 70 2.86 13.64 -0.38
N ARG A 71 3.13 12.54 -1.04
CA ARG A 71 3.98 12.49 -2.24
C ARG A 71 3.18 12.68 -3.53
N GLY A 72 1.89 12.98 -3.43
CA GLY A 72 1.06 13.25 -4.59
C GLY A 72 0.29 12.05 -5.13
N TYR A 73 0.29 10.93 -4.43
CA TYR A 73 -0.54 9.79 -4.80
C TYR A 73 -1.99 10.10 -4.45
N ALA A 74 -2.92 9.71 -5.32
CA ALA A 74 -4.35 9.90 -5.13
C ALA A 74 -5.12 8.68 -5.60
N HIS A 75 -6.34 8.55 -5.07
CA HIS A 75 -7.22 7.46 -5.46
C HIS A 75 -7.73 7.57 -6.89
#